data_1a9e79b2fa9b3f9d716d60a25b18ade4
#
_entry.id   1a9e79b2fa9b3f9d716d60a25b18ade4
#
_cell.length_a   1.000
_cell.length_b   1.000
_cell.length_c   1.000
_cell.angle_alpha   90.00
_cell.angle_beta   90.00
_cell.angle_gamma   90.00
#
_symmetry.space_group_name_H-M   'P 1'
#
loop_
_entity.id
_entity.type
_entity.pdbx_description
1 polymer ?
#
loop_
_entity_poly.entity_id
_entity_poly.type
_entity_poly.pdbx_seq_one_letter_code
_entity_poly.pdbx_strand_id
1 'polypeptide(L)'
;MSTAAAALRVKEKAPAAALAEMCTVRLGNTLFGMPITHILEIVGGARPQPVPLAPAFVGGLVHYRGDVLTTVSLRQLLGMPPREGRQDLLVLEGAAGIFGLLVDAVGEVLTASHDDHEPNPSILDERHRALFGGAYKLKDTLLVMLDPEQLDPMRLSAARAA
;
A
#
# COMPACT_ATOMS: atom_id res chain seq x y z
N MET A 1 28.90 13.13 -26.71
CA MET A 1 28.33 13.12 -26.35
C MET A 1 27.88 13.55 -25.63
N SER A 2 27.97 13.58 -25.63
CA SER A 2 27.33 13.71 -24.95
C SER A 2 26.81 14.45 -24.55
N THR A 3 26.76 14.83 -24.69
CA THR A 3 26.08 15.34 -24.26
C THR A 3 25.23 15.58 -24.13
N ALA A 4 25.26 15.51 -24.69
CA ALA A 4 24.26 15.56 -24.46
C ALA A 4 23.95 15.00 -23.83
N ALA A 5 24.31 14.48 -24.12
CA ALA A 5 23.85 13.75 -23.36
C ALA A 5 24.13 14.17 -22.25
N ALA A 6 24.57 14.57 -22.19
CA ALA A 6 24.57 14.82 -21.09
C ALA A 6 23.69 15.69 -20.69
N ALA A 7 23.34 16.12 -21.13
CA ALA A 7 22.51 16.60 -20.63
C ALA A 7 21.55 16.23 -20.43
N LEU A 8 21.72 15.68 -20.68
CA LEU A 8 20.97 15.20 -20.36
C LEU A 8 21.06 14.88 -19.44
N ARG A 9 21.57 14.84 -19.28
CA ARG A 9 21.49 14.55 -18.37
C ARG A 9 21.49 15.22 -17.44
N VAL A 10 21.49 15.88 -17.21
CA VAL A 10 21.37 16.43 -16.36
C VAL A 10 20.56 16.83 -15.83
N LYS A 11 20.15 17.01 -15.86
CA LYS A 11 19.31 17.07 -15.31
C LYS A 11 18.94 16.30 -14.95
N GLU A 12 19.46 15.81 -15.27
CA GLU A 12 19.07 14.90 -15.06
C GLU A 12 19.50 14.42 -14.01
N LYS A 13 20.04 14.18 -13.36
CA LYS A 13 20.27 13.63 -12.37
C LYS A 13 19.39 13.61 -11.32
N ALA A 14 19.15 14.16 -10.92
CA ALA A 14 18.04 14.31 -10.08
C ALA A 14 16.76 13.73 -10.59
N PRO A 15 16.57 13.50 -11.85
CA PRO A 15 15.30 12.94 -12.32
C PRO A 15 14.90 11.64 -11.66
N ALA A 16 15.86 10.77 -11.37
CA ALA A 16 15.53 9.48 -10.74
C ALA A 16 14.97 9.69 -9.34
N ALA A 17 15.50 10.67 -8.61
CA ALA A 17 15.02 10.97 -7.27
C ALA A 17 13.70 11.73 -7.31
N ALA A 18 13.33 12.28 -8.44
CA ALA A 18 12.12 13.08 -8.56
C ALA A 18 10.91 12.25 -8.99
N LEU A 19 11.09 10.95 -9.21
CA LEU A 19 10.00 10.08 -9.64
C LEU A 19 9.69 9.03 -8.59
N ALA A 20 8.41 8.70 -8.48
CA ALA A 20 7.94 7.65 -7.60
C ALA A 20 7.11 6.69 -8.41
N GLU A 21 7.34 5.40 -8.21
CA GLU A 21 6.53 4.38 -8.83
C GLU A 21 5.63 3.73 -7.79
N MET A 22 4.40 3.49 -8.17
CA MET A 22 3.42 2.95 -7.25
C MET A 22 2.49 2.01 -7.97
N CYS A 23 2.04 1.00 -7.25
CA CYS A 23 1.03 0.09 -7.71
C CYS A 23 -0.32 0.61 -7.24
N THR A 24 -1.30 0.68 -8.12
CA THR A 24 -2.64 1.09 -7.69
C THR A 24 -3.38 -0.09 -7.09
N VAL A 25 -4.10 0.17 -6.01
CA VAL A 25 -4.95 -0.83 -5.39
C VAL A 25 -6.34 -0.24 -5.25
N ARG A 26 -7.33 -1.06 -5.48
CA ARG A 26 -8.72 -0.61 -5.41
C ARG A 26 -9.40 -1.15 -4.19
N LEU A 27 -10.19 -0.31 -3.57
CA LEU A 27 -11.01 -0.65 -2.43
C LEU A 27 -12.37 -0.01 -2.66
N GLY A 28 -13.35 -0.83 -3.03
CA GLY A 28 -14.63 -0.29 -3.47
C GLY A 28 -14.44 0.57 -4.71
N ASN A 29 -14.81 1.83 -4.62
CA ASN A 29 -14.65 2.78 -5.72
C ASN A 29 -13.45 3.69 -5.55
N THR A 30 -12.63 3.44 -4.54
CA THR A 30 -11.48 4.30 -4.23
C THR A 30 -10.19 3.63 -4.66
N LEU A 31 -9.30 4.41 -5.25
CA LEU A 31 -7.97 3.94 -5.61
C LEU A 31 -6.95 4.50 -4.62
N PHE A 32 -6.03 3.63 -4.23
CA PHE A 32 -4.88 4.00 -3.41
C PHE A 32 -3.62 3.62 -4.15
N GLY A 33 -2.51 4.19 -3.73
CA GLY A 33 -1.20 3.82 -4.26
C GLY A 33 -0.37 3.14 -3.20
N MET A 34 0.38 2.14 -3.60
CA MET A 34 1.35 1.46 -2.74
C MET A 34 2.72 1.62 -3.37
N PRO A 35 3.71 2.15 -2.65
CA PRO A 35 5.05 2.25 -3.20
C PRO A 35 5.55 0.89 -3.66
N ILE A 36 6.00 0.81 -4.90
CA ILE A 36 6.33 -0.48 -5.50
C ILE A 36 7.54 -1.12 -4.83
N THR A 37 8.42 -0.30 -4.25
CA THR A 37 9.62 -0.81 -3.60
C THR A 37 9.33 -1.65 -2.36
N HIS A 38 8.14 -1.58 -1.81
CA HIS A 38 7.76 -2.34 -0.63
C HIS A 38 7.00 -3.62 -0.96
N ILE A 39 6.71 -3.86 -2.23
CA ILE A 39 5.93 -5.02 -2.65
C ILE A 39 6.89 -6.13 -3.05
N LEU A 40 6.79 -7.25 -2.35
CA LEU A 40 7.60 -8.43 -2.68
C LEU A 40 6.93 -9.26 -3.77
N GLU A 41 5.62 -9.37 -3.70
CA GLU A 41 4.88 -10.16 -4.67
C GLU A 41 3.40 -9.77 -4.63
N ILE A 42 2.70 -9.99 -5.73
CA ILE A 42 1.26 -9.80 -5.83
C ILE A 42 0.65 -11.15 -6.13
N VAL A 43 -0.30 -11.57 -5.31
CA VAL A 43 -0.99 -12.84 -5.46
C VAL A 43 -2.47 -12.57 -5.71
N GLY A 44 -2.94 -12.95 -6.90
CA GLY A 44 -4.34 -12.76 -7.24
C GLY A 44 -5.22 -13.86 -6.67
N GLY A 45 -6.43 -13.49 -6.30
CA GLY A 45 -7.44 -14.46 -5.91
C GLY A 45 -7.16 -15.18 -4.61
N ALA A 46 -6.62 -14.49 -3.62
CA ALA A 46 -6.36 -15.09 -2.31
C ALA A 46 -7.67 -15.34 -1.57
N ARG A 47 -7.68 -16.39 -0.77
CA ARG A 47 -8.82 -16.75 0.08
C ARG A 47 -8.32 -16.95 1.50
N PRO A 48 -8.31 -15.89 2.30
CA PRO A 48 -7.79 -16.00 3.66
C PRO A 48 -8.70 -16.83 4.54
N GLN A 49 -8.09 -17.56 5.47
CA GLN A 49 -8.82 -18.33 6.45
C GLN A 49 -8.99 -17.50 7.71
N PRO A 50 -10.21 -17.31 8.18
CA PRO A 50 -10.44 -16.49 9.37
C PRO A 50 -9.72 -17.02 10.60
N VAL A 51 -9.29 -16.12 11.47
CA VAL A 51 -8.70 -16.46 12.77
C VAL A 51 -9.68 -16.03 13.85
N PRO A 52 -10.17 -16.99 14.65
CA PRO A 52 -11.10 -16.63 15.72
C PRO A 52 -10.48 -15.66 16.70
N LEU A 53 -11.27 -14.68 17.14
CA LEU A 53 -10.90 -13.72 18.16
C LEU A 53 -9.76 -12.79 17.77
N ALA A 54 -9.37 -12.77 16.50
CA ALA A 54 -8.36 -11.84 16.03
C ALA A 54 -8.95 -10.43 15.94
N PRO A 55 -8.10 -9.39 16.01
CA PRO A 55 -8.57 -8.02 15.79
C PRO A 55 -9.24 -7.88 14.42
N ALA A 56 -10.17 -6.93 14.32
CA ALA A 56 -10.95 -6.78 13.09
C ALA A 56 -10.08 -6.53 11.86
N PHE A 57 -8.93 -5.87 12.01
CA PHE A 57 -8.09 -5.58 10.86
C PHE A 57 -7.38 -6.82 10.31
N VAL A 58 -7.34 -7.92 11.05
CA VAL A 58 -6.73 -9.16 10.57
C VAL A 58 -7.68 -9.79 9.56
N GLY A 59 -7.20 -9.97 8.35
CA GLY A 59 -8.01 -10.54 7.28
C GLY A 59 -8.02 -12.06 7.27
N GLY A 60 -7.16 -12.68 8.08
CA GLY A 60 -7.04 -14.12 8.14
C GLY A 60 -5.64 -14.58 7.79
N LEU A 61 -5.50 -15.88 7.61
CA LEU A 61 -4.22 -16.51 7.28
C LEU A 61 -4.25 -17.00 5.85
N VAL A 62 -3.12 -16.86 5.16
CA VAL A 62 -2.98 -17.29 3.78
C VAL A 62 -1.71 -18.15 3.66
N HIS A 63 -1.80 -19.25 2.93
CA HIS A 63 -0.64 -20.03 2.59
C HIS A 63 0.16 -19.32 1.52
N TYR A 64 1.47 -19.22 1.74
CA TYR A 64 2.34 -18.55 0.79
C TYR A 64 3.72 -19.22 0.82
N ARG A 65 4.09 -19.88 -0.28
CA ARG A 65 5.40 -20.51 -0.46
C ARG A 65 5.81 -21.38 0.72
N GLY A 66 4.87 -22.21 1.19
CA GLY A 66 5.14 -23.13 2.29
C GLY A 66 5.00 -22.52 3.67
N ASP A 67 4.80 -21.22 3.75
CA ASP A 67 4.63 -20.54 5.03
C ASP A 67 3.18 -20.08 5.20
N VAL A 68 2.88 -19.58 6.39
CA VAL A 68 1.57 -19.03 6.68
C VAL A 68 1.74 -17.54 6.95
N LEU A 69 1.05 -16.72 6.18
CA LEU A 69 1.10 -15.27 6.36
C LEU A 69 -0.12 -14.77 7.11
N THR A 70 0.12 -13.89 8.07
CA THR A 70 -0.95 -13.07 8.63
C THR A 70 -1.27 -12.00 7.61
N THR A 71 -2.56 -11.76 7.38
CA THR A 71 -2.96 -10.71 6.45
C THR A 71 -3.69 -9.59 7.17
N VAL A 72 -3.55 -8.40 6.64
CA VAL A 72 -4.28 -7.22 7.09
C VAL A 72 -5.33 -6.92 6.03
N SER A 73 -6.58 -6.78 6.44
CA SER A 73 -7.67 -6.40 5.53
C SER A 73 -7.73 -4.89 5.47
N LEU A 74 -7.40 -4.32 4.33
CA LEU A 74 -7.45 -2.87 4.18
C LEU A 74 -8.89 -2.38 4.35
N ARG A 75 -9.87 -3.14 3.87
CA ARG A 75 -11.27 -2.78 4.05
C ARG A 75 -11.61 -2.60 5.51
N GLN A 76 -11.31 -3.61 6.33
CA GLN A 76 -11.67 -3.57 7.73
C GLN A 76 -10.84 -2.54 8.49
N LEU A 77 -9.60 -2.35 8.09
CA LEU A 77 -8.76 -1.33 8.70
C LEU A 77 -9.34 0.07 8.50
N LEU A 78 -9.96 0.31 7.35
CA LEU A 78 -10.57 1.59 7.03
C LEU A 78 -12.06 1.66 7.39
N GLY A 79 -12.57 0.65 8.11
CA GLY A 79 -13.94 0.68 8.60
C GLY A 79 -14.98 0.24 7.58
N MET A 80 -14.56 -0.40 6.51
CA MET A 80 -15.49 -0.92 5.51
C MET A 80 -15.86 -2.36 5.85
N PRO A 81 -17.05 -2.82 5.43
CA PRO A 81 -17.43 -4.22 5.66
C PRO A 81 -16.47 -5.17 4.96
N PRO A 82 -16.24 -6.36 5.52
CA PRO A 82 -15.40 -7.33 4.87
C PRO A 82 -16.00 -7.75 3.53
N ARG A 83 -15.11 -8.07 2.58
CA ARG A 83 -15.53 -8.54 1.28
C ARG A 83 -15.55 -10.06 1.29
N GLU A 84 -16.59 -10.62 0.71
CA GLU A 84 -16.66 -12.06 0.54
C GLU A 84 -16.05 -12.44 -0.78
N GLY A 85 -15.48 -13.64 -0.82
CA GLY A 85 -14.90 -14.17 -2.02
C GLY A 85 -13.43 -13.83 -2.14
N ARG A 86 -13.00 -13.71 -3.39
CA ARG A 86 -11.59 -13.56 -3.70
C ARG A 86 -11.15 -12.11 -3.56
N GLN A 87 -9.94 -11.95 -3.06
CA GLN A 87 -9.29 -10.66 -2.93
C GLN A 87 -7.87 -10.80 -3.45
N ASP A 88 -7.29 -9.69 -3.84
CA ASP A 88 -5.88 -9.70 -4.21
C ASP A 88 -5.04 -9.46 -2.98
N LEU A 89 -3.85 -10.04 -2.98
CA LEU A 89 -2.94 -10.00 -1.85
C LEU A 89 -1.63 -9.37 -2.27
N LEU A 90 -1.22 -8.34 -1.54
CA LEU A 90 0.12 -7.78 -1.68
C LEU A 90 0.97 -8.37 -0.57
N VAL A 91 2.09 -8.98 -0.94
CA VAL A 91 3.04 -9.52 0.04
C VAL A 91 4.05 -8.43 0.34
N LEU A 92 4.13 -8.03 1.59
CA LEU A 92 4.95 -6.91 2.03
C LEU A 92 5.92 -7.36 3.11
N GLU A 93 6.99 -6.62 3.26
CA GLU A 93 7.96 -6.91 4.30
C GLU A 93 7.69 -6.03 5.52
N GLY A 94 7.59 -6.66 6.69
CA GLY A 94 7.34 -5.96 7.93
C GLY A 94 8.47 -6.17 8.92
N ALA A 95 8.34 -5.57 10.08
CA ALA A 95 9.37 -5.63 11.11
C ALA A 95 9.62 -7.04 11.62
N ALA A 96 8.58 -7.87 11.69
CA ALA A 96 8.68 -9.23 12.21
C ALA A 96 8.68 -10.28 11.10
N GLY A 97 8.82 -9.85 9.85
CA GLY A 97 8.79 -10.75 8.71
C GLY A 97 7.76 -10.31 7.69
N ILE A 98 7.49 -11.16 6.73
CA ILE A 98 6.54 -10.79 5.67
C ILE A 98 5.11 -10.93 6.16
N PHE A 99 4.24 -10.12 5.60
CA PHE A 99 2.81 -10.18 5.88
C PHE A 99 2.06 -9.86 4.60
N GLY A 100 0.76 -10.04 4.60
CA GLY A 100 -0.06 -9.77 3.43
C GLY A 100 -1.03 -8.63 3.66
N LEU A 101 -1.29 -7.87 2.61
CA LEU A 101 -2.32 -6.84 2.62
C LEU A 101 -3.39 -7.26 1.63
N LEU A 102 -4.61 -7.44 2.12
CA LEU A 102 -5.74 -7.81 1.28
C LEU A 102 -6.44 -6.55 0.77
N VAL A 103 -6.65 -6.51 -0.53
CA VAL A 103 -7.35 -5.42 -1.20
C VAL A 103 -8.37 -6.02 -2.15
N ASP A 104 -9.28 -5.17 -2.65
CA ASP A 104 -10.28 -5.68 -3.57
C ASP A 104 -9.65 -6.11 -4.89
N ALA A 105 -8.76 -5.27 -5.42
CA ALA A 105 -8.08 -5.58 -6.68
C ALA A 105 -6.81 -4.75 -6.78
N VAL A 106 -5.82 -5.33 -7.44
CA VAL A 106 -4.58 -4.63 -7.77
C VAL A 106 -4.69 -4.15 -9.22
N GLY A 107 -4.31 -2.91 -9.45
CA GLY A 107 -4.34 -2.33 -10.78
C GLY A 107 -2.94 -2.13 -11.36
N GLU A 108 -2.84 -1.13 -12.22
CA GLU A 108 -1.60 -0.87 -12.93
C GLU A 108 -0.57 -0.13 -12.09
N VAL A 109 0.66 -0.14 -12.57
CA VAL A 109 1.73 0.62 -11.97
C VAL A 109 1.77 1.99 -12.60
N LEU A 110 1.81 3.02 -11.77
CA LEU A 110 1.88 4.42 -12.21
C LEU A 110 3.18 5.05 -11.74
N THR A 111 3.59 6.07 -12.48
CA THR A 111 4.75 6.86 -12.12
C THR A 111 4.30 8.30 -11.94
N ALA A 112 4.76 8.92 -10.87
CA ALA A 112 4.41 10.31 -10.59
C ALA A 112 5.68 11.08 -10.17
N SER A 113 5.65 12.39 -10.38
CA SER A 113 6.74 13.25 -9.94
C SER A 113 6.58 13.57 -8.47
N HIS A 114 7.69 13.61 -7.74
CA HIS A 114 7.66 14.05 -6.35
C HIS A 114 7.13 15.46 -6.21
N ASP A 115 7.20 16.27 -7.27
CA ASP A 115 6.65 17.61 -7.25
C ASP A 115 5.13 17.61 -7.13
N ASP A 116 4.50 16.50 -7.47
CA ASP A 116 3.04 16.35 -7.39
C ASP A 116 2.58 15.75 -6.09
N HIS A 117 3.48 15.56 -5.14
CA HIS A 117 3.15 14.99 -3.84
C HIS A 117 2.55 16.06 -2.93
N GLU A 118 1.45 15.70 -2.27
CA GLU A 118 0.78 16.54 -1.29
C GLU A 118 0.79 15.83 0.05
N PRO A 119 0.97 16.56 1.13
CA PRO A 119 0.88 15.95 2.46
C PRO A 119 -0.56 15.58 2.79
N ASN A 120 -0.72 14.74 3.81
CA ASN A 120 -2.05 14.34 4.25
C ASN A 120 -2.84 15.56 4.70
N PRO A 121 -4.14 15.61 4.34
CA PRO A 121 -4.99 16.69 4.83
C PRO A 121 -5.09 16.68 6.35
N SER A 122 -5.06 17.86 6.95
CA SER A 122 -5.16 17.95 8.40
C SER A 122 -6.57 17.62 8.91
N ILE A 123 -7.53 17.56 8.01
CA ILE A 123 -8.90 17.23 8.36
C ILE A 123 -9.07 15.76 8.74
N LEU A 124 -8.17 14.89 8.26
CA LEU A 124 -8.23 13.48 8.61
C LEU A 124 -7.88 13.32 10.10
N ASP A 125 -8.56 12.40 10.77
CA ASP A 125 -8.19 12.13 12.14
C ASP A 125 -6.81 11.48 12.17
N GLU A 126 -6.19 11.54 13.35
CA GLU A 126 -4.80 11.11 13.47
C GLU A 126 -4.62 9.62 13.15
N ARG A 127 -5.60 8.82 13.53
CA ARG A 127 -5.52 7.38 13.31
C ARG A 127 -5.49 7.04 11.82
N HIS A 128 -6.41 7.62 11.06
CA HIS A 128 -6.45 7.36 9.62
C HIS A 128 -5.28 8.01 8.89
N ARG A 129 -4.92 9.22 9.32
CA ARG A 129 -3.83 9.94 8.69
C ARG A 129 -2.52 9.19 8.80
N ALA A 130 -2.33 8.44 9.90
CA ALA A 130 -1.10 7.68 10.09
C ALA A 130 -0.94 6.56 9.06
N LEU A 131 -2.04 6.08 8.47
CA LEU A 131 -1.97 5.00 7.50
C LEU A 131 -1.57 5.46 6.11
N PHE A 132 -1.57 6.77 5.87
CA PHE A 132 -1.37 7.31 4.54
C PHE A 132 -0.07 8.10 4.47
N GLY A 133 0.59 8.01 3.32
CA GLY A 133 1.81 8.76 3.04
C GLY A 133 1.57 9.95 2.14
N GLY A 134 0.44 10.65 2.31
CA GLY A 134 0.10 11.76 1.47
C GLY A 134 -0.61 11.32 0.20
N ALA A 135 -0.58 12.15 -0.81
CA ALA A 135 -1.25 11.86 -2.07
C ALA A 135 -0.44 12.41 -3.23
N TYR A 136 -0.63 11.85 -4.39
CA TYR A 136 -0.06 12.38 -5.63
C TYR A 136 -1.17 12.95 -6.50
N LYS A 137 -0.91 14.13 -7.04
CA LYS A 137 -1.84 14.73 -8.00
C LYS A 137 -1.60 14.08 -9.34
N LEU A 138 -2.62 13.42 -9.84
CA LEU A 138 -2.61 12.87 -11.18
C LEU A 138 -3.45 13.78 -12.07
N LYS A 139 -3.45 13.50 -13.36
CA LYS A 139 -4.09 14.40 -14.32
C LYS A 139 -5.52 14.77 -13.93
N ASP A 140 -6.31 13.78 -13.53
CA ASP A 140 -7.72 14.00 -13.25
C ASP A 140 -8.13 13.60 -11.84
N THR A 141 -7.18 13.23 -10.97
CA THR A 141 -7.54 12.70 -9.67
C THR A 141 -6.37 12.81 -8.70
N LEU A 142 -6.68 12.56 -7.44
CA LEU A 142 -5.67 12.43 -6.40
C LEU A 142 -5.55 10.95 -6.05
N LEU A 143 -4.33 10.47 -5.97
CA LEU A 143 -4.05 9.11 -5.56
C LEU A 143 -3.47 9.11 -4.17
N VAL A 144 -4.26 8.67 -3.19
CA VAL A 144 -3.82 8.63 -1.80
C VAL A 144 -2.85 7.47 -1.63
N MET A 145 -1.70 7.74 -1.04
CA MET A 145 -0.66 6.73 -0.86
C MET A 145 -0.80 6.04 0.48
N LEU A 146 -0.66 4.74 0.47
CA LEU A 146 -0.60 3.94 1.70
C LEU A 146 0.84 3.95 2.20
N ASP A 147 0.98 3.95 3.53
CA ASP A 147 2.30 3.85 4.16
C ASP A 147 2.47 2.40 4.61
N PRO A 148 3.29 1.62 3.89
CA PRO A 148 3.40 0.19 4.21
C PRO A 148 3.93 -0.10 5.60
N GLU A 149 4.75 0.77 6.16
CA GLU A 149 5.24 0.54 7.53
C GLU A 149 4.13 0.63 8.55
N GLN A 150 3.14 1.47 8.29
CA GLN A 150 2.01 1.63 9.20
C GLN A 150 0.99 0.50 9.08
N LEU A 151 1.09 -0.29 8.04
CA LEU A 151 0.16 -1.40 7.80
C LEU A 151 0.66 -2.72 8.39
N ASP A 152 1.87 -2.72 8.96
CA ASP A 152 2.45 -3.91 9.58
C ASP A 152 1.55 -4.38 10.72
N PRO A 153 1.16 -5.67 10.75
CA PRO A 153 0.29 -6.18 11.82
C PRO A 153 0.84 -5.95 13.22
N MET A 154 2.17 -6.03 13.38
CA MET A 154 2.77 -5.78 14.68
C MET A 154 2.57 -4.35 15.13
N ARG A 155 2.74 -3.41 14.21
CA ARG A 155 2.53 -2.01 14.53
C ARG A 155 1.06 -1.70 14.80
N LEU A 156 0.18 -2.29 14.01
CA LEU A 156 -1.26 -2.10 14.21
C LEU A 156 -1.72 -2.67 15.55
N SER A 157 -1.20 -3.82 15.93
CA SER A 157 -1.54 -4.41 17.24
C SER A 157 -1.06 -3.54 18.38
N ALA A 158 0.17 -3.02 18.29
CA ALA A 158 0.72 -2.16 19.33
C ALA A 158 -0.09 -0.88 19.47
N ALA A 159 -0.45 -0.27 18.35
CA ALA A 159 -1.22 0.98 18.37
C ALA A 159 -2.60 0.78 18.95
N ARG A 160 -3.24 -0.36 18.71
CA ARG A 160 -4.59 -0.62 19.21
C ARG A 160 -4.62 -1.09 20.65
N ALA A 161 -3.49 -1.59 21.15
CA ALA A 161 -3.38 -2.00 22.55
C ALA A 161 -3.19 -0.81 23.48
N ALA A 162 -2.76 0.34 22.95
CA ALA A 162 -2.50 1.54 23.75
C ALA A 162 -3.76 2.40 24.04
#